data_93b1057d09f7776e56fcf48e3ce5a766
#
_entry.id   93b1057d09f7776e56fcf48e3ce5a766
#
_cell.length_a   1.000
_cell.length_b   1.000
_cell.length_c   1.000
_cell.angle_alpha   90.00
_cell.angle_beta   90.00
_cell.angle_gamma   90.00
#
_symmetry.space_group_name_H-M   'P 1'
#
loop_
_entity.id
_entity.type
_entity.pdbx_description
1 polymer ?
#
loop_
_entity_poly.entity_id
_entity_poly.type
_entity_poly.pdbx_seq_one_letter_code
_entity_poly.pdbx_strand_id
1 'polypeptide(L)'
;MNKIYNNLNIDNLMKTEKYKYFNKEQKEEIKIGIIKCLDVSIYAKKEFDEYQMREIRYGLEDNLDVSVYAKSEFDYNQMFEIRKELEDNLNVSVYAKTELDSKEMAQSRGRMLLRKSTLL
;
A
#
# COMPACT_ATOMS: atom_id res chain seq x y z
N MET A 1 11.65 12.09 -20.13
CA MET A 1 11.07 13.45 -20.08
C MET A 1 10.33 13.63 -18.78
N ASN A 2 10.72 14.59 -18.01
CA ASN A 2 10.09 14.85 -16.73
C ASN A 2 8.78 15.58 -16.92
N LYS A 3 7.68 14.92 -16.61
CA LYS A 3 6.39 15.58 -16.54
C LYS A 3 6.27 16.23 -15.17
N ILE A 4 6.26 17.55 -15.17
CA ILE A 4 6.02 18.28 -13.92
C ILE A 4 4.52 18.50 -13.83
N TYR A 5 3.91 17.82 -12.85
CA TYR A 5 2.50 18.04 -12.56
C TYR A 5 2.40 19.16 -11.55
N ASN A 6 1.78 20.26 -11.94
CA ASN A 6 1.44 21.30 -10.98
C ASN A 6 0.06 21.00 -10.38
N ASN A 7 -0.29 21.70 -9.30
CA ASN A 7 -1.54 21.45 -8.58
C ASN A 7 -2.77 21.62 -9.48
N LEU A 8 -2.74 22.59 -10.39
CA LEU A 8 -3.87 22.86 -11.28
C LEU A 8 -4.11 21.69 -12.24
N ASN A 9 -3.05 21.16 -12.84
CA ASN A 9 -3.16 20.04 -13.77
C ASN A 9 -3.63 18.78 -13.07
N ILE A 10 -3.16 18.53 -11.86
CA ILE A 10 -3.55 17.36 -11.07
C ILE A 10 -5.00 17.48 -10.63
N ASP A 11 -5.44 18.66 -10.20
CA ASP A 11 -6.83 18.87 -9.81
C ASP A 11 -7.77 18.67 -11.00
N ASN A 12 -7.37 19.11 -12.18
CA ASN A 12 -8.15 18.87 -13.40
C ASN A 12 -8.20 17.39 -13.74
N LEU A 13 -7.09 16.67 -13.55
CA LEU A 13 -7.04 15.23 -13.77
C LEU A 13 -8.03 14.51 -12.85
N MET A 14 -8.17 14.96 -11.60
CA MET A 14 -9.11 14.36 -10.65
C MET A 14 -10.58 14.56 -11.03
N LYS A 15 -10.88 15.47 -11.95
CA LYS A 15 -12.23 15.71 -12.43
C LYS A 15 -12.60 14.87 -13.65
N THR A 16 -11.64 14.12 -14.20
CA THR A 16 -11.88 13.28 -15.38
C THR A 16 -12.69 12.04 -15.02
N GLU A 17 -13.22 11.36 -16.04
CA GLU A 17 -14.01 10.13 -15.85
C GLU A 17 -13.27 9.06 -15.07
N LYS A 18 -11.95 9.02 -15.24
CA LYS A 18 -11.13 8.02 -14.58
C LYS A 18 -11.11 8.18 -13.05
N TYR A 19 -11.16 9.41 -12.57
CA TYR A 19 -10.94 9.68 -11.14
C TYR A 19 -12.07 10.41 -10.43
N LYS A 20 -13.04 10.96 -11.15
CA LYS A 20 -14.05 11.84 -10.55
C LYS A 20 -14.94 11.16 -9.50
N TYR A 21 -15.06 9.83 -9.56
CA TYR A 21 -15.94 9.08 -8.66
C TYR A 21 -15.28 8.67 -7.35
N PHE A 22 -13.99 8.93 -7.18
CA PHE A 22 -13.32 8.72 -5.90
C PHE A 22 -13.67 9.87 -4.95
N ASN A 23 -13.69 9.59 -3.64
CA ASN A 23 -13.94 10.65 -2.67
C ASN A 23 -12.68 11.52 -2.52
N LYS A 24 -12.80 12.60 -1.74
CA LYS A 24 -11.72 13.58 -1.57
C LYS A 24 -10.44 12.94 -1.03
N GLU A 25 -10.57 12.08 -0.03
CA GLU A 25 -9.44 11.44 0.63
C GLU A 25 -8.74 10.44 -0.30
N GLN A 26 -9.53 9.68 -1.04
CA GLN A 26 -8.97 8.75 -2.04
C GLN A 26 -8.24 9.52 -3.13
N LYS A 27 -8.82 10.62 -3.61
CA LYS A 27 -8.18 11.46 -4.64
C LYS A 27 -6.85 12.02 -4.14
N GLU A 28 -6.77 12.36 -2.84
CA GLU A 28 -5.53 12.85 -2.25
C GLU A 28 -4.41 11.80 -2.34
N GLU A 29 -4.73 10.56 -1.98
CA GLU A 29 -3.76 9.47 -2.07
C GLU A 29 -3.33 9.20 -3.51
N ILE A 30 -4.26 9.29 -4.46
CA ILE A 30 -3.95 9.12 -5.87
C ILE A 30 -3.05 10.26 -6.37
N LYS A 31 -3.36 11.52 -5.99
CA LYS A 31 -2.57 12.68 -6.38
C LYS A 31 -1.13 12.56 -5.90
N ILE A 32 -0.93 12.16 -4.65
CA ILE A 32 0.42 11.99 -4.08
C ILE A 32 1.21 10.97 -4.90
N GLY A 33 0.58 9.86 -5.25
CA GLY A 33 1.22 8.83 -6.07
C GLY A 33 1.63 9.34 -7.43
N ILE A 34 0.77 10.13 -8.08
CA ILE A 34 1.07 10.71 -9.39
C ILE A 34 2.27 11.67 -9.28
N ILE A 35 2.28 12.53 -8.26
CA ILE A 35 3.37 13.48 -8.04
C ILE A 35 4.69 12.73 -7.84
N LYS A 36 4.65 11.59 -7.18
CA LYS A 36 5.85 10.78 -6.90
C LYS A 36 6.19 9.80 -8.04
N CYS A 37 5.47 9.89 -9.15
CA CYS A 37 5.69 9.06 -10.34
C CYS A 37 5.51 7.56 -10.06
N LEU A 38 4.57 7.22 -9.16
CA LEU A 38 4.25 5.84 -8.86
C LEU A 38 3.17 5.32 -9.82
N ASP A 39 3.10 4.01 -9.98
CA ASP A 39 2.03 3.38 -10.75
C ASP A 39 0.76 3.32 -9.90
N VAL A 40 -0.02 4.41 -9.95
CA VAL A 40 -1.24 4.51 -9.15
C VAL A 40 -2.33 3.55 -9.60
N SER A 41 -2.22 2.96 -10.79
CA SER A 41 -3.22 1.99 -11.26
C SER A 41 -3.32 0.79 -10.33
N ILE A 42 -2.28 0.53 -9.55
CA ILE A 42 -2.26 -0.58 -8.61
C ILE A 42 -3.26 -0.35 -7.48
N TYR A 43 -3.45 0.91 -7.04
CA TYR A 43 -4.35 1.19 -5.93
C TYR A 43 -5.50 2.14 -6.23
N ALA A 44 -5.53 2.77 -7.40
CA ALA A 44 -6.63 3.66 -7.79
C ALA A 44 -7.85 2.82 -8.20
N LYS A 45 -8.42 2.15 -7.23
CA LYS A 45 -9.56 1.25 -7.38
C LYS A 45 -10.57 1.56 -6.27
N LYS A 46 -11.85 1.56 -6.61
CA LYS A 46 -12.92 1.91 -5.66
C LYS A 46 -13.02 0.96 -4.47
N GLU A 47 -12.53 -0.25 -4.62
CA GLU A 47 -12.55 -1.27 -3.56
C GLU A 47 -11.58 -0.96 -2.41
N PHE A 48 -10.65 -0.03 -2.62
CA PHE A 48 -9.71 0.40 -1.58
C PHE A 48 -10.17 1.72 -0.97
N ASP A 49 -10.20 1.79 0.36
CA ASP A 49 -10.39 3.06 1.04
C ASP A 49 -9.06 3.84 1.08
N GLU A 50 -9.10 5.07 1.58
CA GLU A 50 -7.92 5.93 1.60
C GLU A 50 -6.79 5.37 2.46
N TYR A 51 -7.09 4.62 3.50
CA TYR A 51 -6.08 4.02 4.37
C TYR A 51 -5.39 2.84 3.68
N GLN A 52 -6.16 2.01 2.98
CA GLN A 52 -5.61 0.92 2.17
C GLN A 52 -4.75 1.47 1.04
N MET A 53 -5.23 2.50 0.36
CA MET A 53 -4.46 3.18 -0.69
C MET A 53 -3.14 3.70 -0.17
N ARG A 54 -3.15 4.26 1.04
CA ARG A 54 -1.94 4.81 1.66
C ARG A 54 -0.91 3.73 1.93
N GLU A 55 -1.33 2.59 2.47
CA GLU A 55 -0.42 1.49 2.75
C GLU A 55 0.19 0.91 1.48
N ILE A 56 -0.60 0.82 0.41
CA ILE A 56 -0.08 0.37 -0.88
C ILE A 56 0.90 1.41 -1.43
N ARG A 57 0.57 2.70 -1.33
CA ARG A 57 1.45 3.78 -1.79
C ARG A 57 2.79 3.75 -1.06
N TYR A 58 2.79 3.57 0.24
CA TYR A 58 4.04 3.47 1.02
C TYR A 58 4.92 2.32 0.50
N GLY A 59 4.32 1.18 0.22
CA GLY A 59 5.06 0.05 -0.34
C GLY A 59 5.68 0.37 -1.69
N LEU A 60 4.92 1.04 -2.55
CA LEU A 60 5.42 1.46 -3.86
C LEU A 60 6.57 2.46 -3.74
N GLU A 61 6.50 3.39 -2.78
CA GLU A 61 7.57 4.36 -2.52
C GLU A 61 8.87 3.67 -2.11
N ASP A 62 8.75 2.53 -1.41
CA ASP A 62 9.90 1.77 -0.92
C ASP A 62 10.31 0.64 -1.87
N ASN A 63 9.74 0.60 -3.07
CA ASN A 63 10.02 -0.41 -4.10
C ASN A 63 9.75 -1.84 -3.62
N LEU A 64 8.73 -2.02 -2.78
CA LEU A 64 8.32 -3.33 -2.30
C LEU A 64 7.36 -3.99 -3.30
N ASP A 65 7.29 -5.31 -3.28
CA ASP A 65 6.32 -6.05 -4.08
C ASP A 65 4.95 -5.98 -3.39
N VAL A 66 4.20 -4.91 -3.70
CA VAL A 66 2.90 -4.68 -3.08
C VAL A 66 1.83 -5.66 -3.54
N SER A 67 2.09 -6.44 -4.60
CA SER A 67 1.12 -7.44 -5.07
C SER A 67 0.79 -8.46 -3.98
N VAL A 68 1.67 -8.62 -3.01
CA VAL A 68 1.47 -9.52 -1.87
C VAL A 68 0.28 -9.08 -1.03
N TYR A 69 0.06 -7.76 -0.88
CA TYR A 69 -0.99 -7.26 0.01
C TYR A 69 -1.98 -6.28 -0.63
N ALA A 70 -1.80 -5.90 -1.88
CA ALA A 70 -2.71 -4.97 -2.57
C ALA A 70 -4.00 -5.69 -2.96
N LYS A 71 -4.75 -6.13 -1.95
CA LYS A 71 -5.98 -6.92 -2.08
C LYS A 71 -7.01 -6.34 -1.12
N SER A 72 -8.25 -6.16 -1.60
CA SER A 72 -9.30 -5.52 -0.80
C SER A 72 -9.70 -6.33 0.45
N GLU A 73 -9.38 -7.63 0.47
CA GLU A 73 -9.66 -8.50 1.62
C GLU A 73 -8.81 -8.13 2.85
N PHE A 74 -7.67 -7.48 2.66
CA PHE A 74 -6.84 -7.01 3.77
C PHE A 74 -7.26 -5.60 4.19
N ASP A 75 -7.48 -5.39 5.49
CA ASP A 75 -7.67 -4.04 6.00
C ASP A 75 -6.31 -3.33 6.08
N TYR A 76 -6.33 -2.02 6.38
CA TYR A 76 -5.08 -1.25 6.36
C TYR A 76 -4.11 -1.71 7.46
N ASN A 77 -4.59 -2.23 8.58
CA ASN A 77 -3.73 -2.75 9.65
C ASN A 77 -3.01 -4.02 9.21
N GLN A 78 -3.73 -4.92 8.52
CA GLN A 78 -3.12 -6.12 7.94
C GLN A 78 -2.10 -5.75 6.88
N MET A 79 -2.43 -4.79 6.02
CA MET A 79 -1.50 -4.29 4.99
C MET A 79 -0.24 -3.71 5.62
N PHE A 80 -0.39 -2.96 6.71
CA PHE A 80 0.75 -2.39 7.44
C PHE A 80 1.71 -3.49 7.91
N GLU A 81 1.16 -4.54 8.53
CA GLU A 81 1.98 -5.64 9.05
C GLU A 81 2.70 -6.40 7.92
N ILE A 82 1.99 -6.65 6.81
CA ILE A 82 2.61 -7.31 5.66
C ILE A 82 3.71 -6.43 5.06
N ARG A 83 3.46 -5.11 4.97
CA ARG A 83 4.46 -4.18 4.45
C ARG A 83 5.71 -4.17 5.33
N LYS A 84 5.54 -4.19 6.64
CA LYS A 84 6.68 -4.27 7.58
C LYS A 84 7.49 -5.56 7.37
N GLU A 85 6.79 -6.66 7.13
CA GLU A 85 7.44 -7.93 6.83
C GLU A 85 8.28 -7.85 5.56
N LEU A 86 7.74 -7.23 4.52
CA LEU A 86 8.46 -7.05 3.27
C LEU A 86 9.69 -6.16 3.46
N GLU A 87 9.58 -5.12 4.29
CA GLU A 87 10.71 -4.25 4.62
C GLU A 87 11.81 -5.04 5.35
N ASP A 88 11.43 -5.97 6.20
CA ASP A 88 12.35 -6.79 6.99
C ASP A 88 12.88 -7.99 6.22
N ASN A 89 12.45 -8.21 4.97
CA ASN A 89 12.83 -9.34 4.11
C ASN A 89 12.51 -10.70 4.75
N LEU A 90 11.40 -10.77 5.50
CA LEU A 90 10.92 -12.02 6.08
C LEU A 90 9.99 -12.74 5.10
N ASN A 91 9.61 -13.99 5.42
CA ASN A 91 8.71 -14.76 4.56
C ASN A 91 7.25 -14.44 4.87
N VAL A 92 6.64 -13.59 4.04
CA VAL A 92 5.26 -13.14 4.24
C VAL A 92 4.23 -14.25 4.06
N SER A 93 4.58 -15.35 3.37
CA SER A 93 3.62 -16.43 3.14
C SER A 93 3.13 -17.08 4.43
N VAL A 94 3.88 -16.92 5.53
CA VAL A 94 3.54 -17.49 6.81
C VAL A 94 2.33 -16.79 7.45
N TYR A 95 2.16 -15.48 7.22
CA TYR A 95 1.10 -14.74 7.90
C TYR A 95 0.29 -13.80 6.99
N ALA A 96 0.62 -13.70 5.70
CA ALA A 96 -0.13 -12.86 4.76
C ALA A 96 -1.42 -13.55 4.33
N LYS A 97 -2.30 -13.78 5.28
CA LYS A 97 -3.58 -14.46 5.09
C LYS A 97 -4.69 -13.58 5.63
N THR A 98 -5.82 -13.55 4.92
CA THR A 98 -6.96 -12.70 5.30
C THR A 98 -7.60 -13.11 6.62
N GLU A 99 -7.47 -14.37 7.01
CA GLU A 99 -8.02 -14.86 8.28
C GLU A 99 -7.21 -14.44 9.51
N LEU A 100 -6.00 -13.89 9.32
CA LEU A 100 -5.21 -13.36 10.43
C LEU A 100 -5.50 -11.86 10.58
N ASP A 101 -5.74 -11.41 11.79
CA ASP A 101 -5.87 -9.97 12.03
C ASP A 101 -4.47 -9.34 12.18
N SER A 102 -4.41 -8.02 12.27
CA SER A 102 -3.15 -7.30 12.32
C SER A 102 -2.31 -7.67 13.55
N LYS A 103 -2.96 -7.95 14.68
CA LYS A 103 -2.28 -8.35 15.91
C LYS A 103 -1.60 -9.70 15.76
N GLU A 104 -2.31 -10.66 15.14
CA GLU A 104 -1.75 -11.98 14.87
C GLU A 104 -0.57 -11.90 13.90
N MET A 105 -0.67 -11.06 12.88
CA MET A 105 0.41 -10.83 11.92
C MET A 105 1.64 -10.25 12.62
N ALA A 106 1.46 -9.28 13.53
CA ALA A 106 2.55 -8.68 14.28
C ALA A 106 3.25 -9.71 15.15
N GLN A 107 2.50 -10.60 15.80
CA GLN A 107 3.06 -11.67 16.63
C GLN A 107 3.86 -12.65 15.79
N SER A 108 3.35 -13.02 14.62
CA SER A 108 4.05 -13.93 13.70
C SER A 108 5.36 -13.32 13.21
N ARG A 109 5.34 -12.03 12.87
CA ARG A 109 6.54 -11.32 12.44
C ARG A 109 7.58 -11.27 13.55
N GLY A 110 7.15 -11.00 14.79
CA GLY A 110 8.04 -10.99 15.94
C GLY A 110 8.75 -12.31 16.14
N ARG A 111 8.02 -13.43 16.05
CA ARG A 111 8.60 -14.76 16.16
C ARG A 111 9.62 -15.04 15.06
N MET A 112 9.32 -14.61 13.83
CA MET A 112 10.22 -14.80 12.70
C MET A 112 11.51 -13.99 12.87
N LEU A 113 11.42 -12.77 13.39
CA LEU A 113 12.59 -11.93 13.67
C LEU A 113 13.48 -12.55 14.75
N LEU A 114 12.87 -13.08 15.83
CA LEU A 114 13.60 -13.75 16.88
C LEU A 114 14.33 -14.99 16.35
N ARG A 115 13.66 -15.81 15.54
CA ARG A 115 14.26 -16.98 14.92
C ARG A 115 15.43 -16.60 14.03
N LYS A 116 15.28 -15.54 13.25
CA LYS A 116 16.34 -15.05 12.38
C LYS A 116 17.57 -14.61 13.18
N SER A 117 17.34 -13.96 14.32
CA SER A 117 18.43 -13.52 15.21
C SER A 117 19.18 -14.69 15.80
N THR A 118 18.48 -15.77 16.16
CA THR A 118 19.14 -16.94 16.76
C THR A 118 19.94 -17.77 15.76
N LEU A 119 19.64 -17.64 14.47
CA LEU A 119 20.36 -18.36 13.41
C LEU A 119 21.64 -17.65 12.98
N LEU A 120 21.83 -16.44 13.40
CA LEU A 120 23.05 -15.67 13.11
C LEU A 120 24.08 -15.90 14.20
#